data_91434664a1b4cfed9624eb73bfe80402
#
_entry.id   91434664a1b4cfed9624eb73bfe80402
#
_cell.length_a   1.000
_cell.length_b   1.000
_cell.length_c   1.000
_cell.angle_alpha   90.00
_cell.angle_beta   90.00
_cell.angle_gamma   90.00
#
_symmetry.space_group_name_H-M   'P 1'
#
loop_
_entity.id
_entity.type
_entity.pdbx_description
1 polymer ?
#
loop_
_entity_poly.entity_id
_entity_poly.type
_entity_poly.pdbx_seq_one_letter_code
_entity_poly.pdbx_strand_id
1 'polypeptide(L)'
;MWSAAEPSLASLSVSAREVVLALKKRGEARANEIAEALGITPSGVRQHLNALRADGLVDYRKIHVGPGRPKFAYFLTEPAEALFPKTYHELTNELLEHLEEEDPELLVRLFERRRQRRVEATRKRLADKTFDEKVAVLARILDEDGYLADFERRPDGAYLIREHSCAILGVAVRYGLACSSELEFLREAFPEAEIDRVAHRVAGAYMCSYEVRPWQGRSRKVSAARRKA
;
A
#
# COMPACT_ATOMS: atom_id res chain seq x y z
N MET A 1 -15.27 -1.82 3.74
CA MET A 1 -15.13 -3.23 3.27
C MET A 1 -13.67 -3.58 3.52
N TRP A 2 -13.36 -4.52 4.41
CA TRP A 2 -11.98 -4.92 4.71
C TRP A 2 -11.33 -5.41 3.43
N SER A 3 -10.25 -4.77 2.99
CA SER A 3 -9.36 -5.33 1.99
C SER A 3 -8.81 -6.64 2.56
N ALA A 4 -9.07 -7.76 1.89
CA ALA A 4 -8.43 -9.02 2.22
C ALA A 4 -6.91 -8.78 2.22
N ALA A 5 -6.20 -9.36 3.20
CA ALA A 5 -4.74 -9.32 3.23
C ALA A 5 -4.21 -9.67 1.83
N GLU A 6 -3.24 -8.90 1.33
CA GLU A 6 -2.65 -9.16 0.01
C GLU A 6 -2.24 -10.64 -0.06
N PRO A 7 -2.67 -11.37 -1.10
CA PRO A 7 -2.33 -12.77 -1.23
C PRO A 7 -0.80 -12.91 -1.30
N SER A 8 -0.25 -13.78 -0.49
CA SER A 8 1.19 -14.08 -0.51
C SER A 8 1.41 -15.56 -0.80
N LEU A 9 2.57 -15.93 -1.28
CA LEU A 9 2.92 -17.35 -1.44
C LEU A 9 2.77 -18.14 -0.13
N ALA A 10 2.93 -17.48 1.03
CA ALA A 10 2.78 -18.09 2.34
C ALA A 10 1.32 -18.44 2.69
N SER A 11 0.34 -17.78 2.08
CA SER A 11 -1.08 -18.07 2.30
C SER A 11 -1.58 -19.30 1.52
N LEU A 12 -0.81 -19.77 0.54
CA LEU A 12 -1.13 -20.96 -0.24
C LEU A 12 -0.69 -22.24 0.49
N SER A 13 -1.42 -23.34 0.25
CA SER A 13 -0.94 -24.67 0.63
C SER A 13 0.42 -24.98 -0.04
N VAL A 14 1.22 -25.85 0.58
CA VAL A 14 2.55 -26.19 0.05
C VAL A 14 2.49 -26.60 -1.42
N SER A 15 1.59 -27.52 -1.77
CA SER A 15 1.47 -28.01 -3.16
C SER A 15 0.94 -26.96 -4.12
N ALA A 16 -0.01 -26.10 -3.70
CA ALA A 16 -0.47 -25.00 -4.54
C ALA A 16 0.64 -23.97 -4.81
N ARG A 17 1.47 -23.70 -3.81
CA ARG A 17 2.66 -22.84 -3.93
C ARG A 17 3.65 -23.41 -4.93
N GLU A 18 3.94 -24.70 -4.87
CA GLU A 18 4.84 -25.37 -5.84
C GLU A 18 4.31 -25.28 -7.27
N VAL A 19 2.99 -25.43 -7.48
CA VAL A 19 2.36 -25.23 -8.80
C VAL A 19 2.53 -23.80 -9.29
N VAL A 20 2.31 -22.81 -8.43
CA VAL A 20 2.50 -21.37 -8.76
C VAL A 20 3.97 -21.11 -9.11
N LEU A 21 4.92 -21.61 -8.33
CA LEU A 21 6.36 -21.44 -8.61
C LEU A 21 6.79 -22.13 -9.90
N ALA A 22 6.22 -23.31 -10.20
CA ALA A 22 6.50 -23.99 -11.46
C ALA A 22 6.00 -23.19 -12.68
N LEU A 23 4.80 -22.60 -12.58
CA LEU A 23 4.24 -21.70 -13.60
C LEU A 23 5.09 -20.43 -13.73
N LYS A 24 5.49 -19.81 -12.62
CA LYS A 24 6.30 -18.57 -12.63
C LYS A 24 7.64 -18.79 -13.38
N LYS A 25 8.29 -19.92 -13.13
CA LYS A 25 9.59 -20.25 -13.75
C LYS A 25 9.47 -20.59 -15.24
N ARG A 26 8.32 -21.11 -15.70
CA ARG A 26 8.12 -21.57 -17.08
C ARG A 26 7.36 -20.59 -17.96
N GLY A 27 6.72 -19.57 -17.36
CA GLY A 27 5.77 -18.67 -18.01
C GLY A 27 4.43 -19.34 -18.27
N GLU A 28 4.44 -20.51 -18.94
CA GLU A 28 3.26 -21.36 -19.13
C GLU A 28 3.63 -22.85 -19.11
N ALA A 29 2.68 -23.70 -18.71
CA ALA A 29 2.87 -25.14 -18.74
C ALA A 29 1.55 -25.91 -18.79
N ARG A 30 1.59 -27.14 -19.30
CA ARG A 30 0.47 -28.10 -19.23
C ARG A 30 0.47 -28.79 -17.86
N ALA A 31 -0.71 -29.23 -17.39
CA ALA A 31 -0.83 -29.92 -16.11
C ALA A 31 0.10 -31.14 -15.97
N ASN A 32 0.32 -31.88 -17.08
CA ASN A 32 1.20 -33.04 -17.05
C ASN A 32 2.69 -32.65 -16.88
N GLU A 33 3.13 -31.54 -17.47
CA GLU A 33 4.49 -31.02 -17.36
C GLU A 33 4.78 -30.52 -15.94
N ILE A 34 3.78 -29.90 -15.31
CA ILE A 34 3.86 -29.48 -13.89
C ILE A 34 3.92 -30.72 -13.00
N ALA A 35 3.06 -31.72 -13.27
CA ALA A 35 3.00 -32.96 -12.52
C ALA A 35 4.34 -33.74 -12.54
N GLU A 36 4.93 -33.86 -13.71
CA GLU A 36 6.25 -34.46 -13.91
C GLU A 36 7.33 -33.70 -13.13
N ALA A 37 7.35 -32.38 -13.22
CA ALA A 37 8.33 -31.54 -12.54
C ALA A 37 8.24 -31.60 -11.00
N LEU A 38 7.02 -31.78 -10.46
CA LEU A 38 6.77 -31.80 -9.02
C LEU A 38 6.69 -33.21 -8.42
N GLY A 39 6.75 -34.28 -9.25
CA GLY A 39 6.63 -35.65 -8.79
C GLY A 39 5.24 -36.00 -8.23
N ILE A 40 4.18 -35.32 -8.68
CA ILE A 40 2.78 -35.54 -8.23
C ILE A 40 1.90 -35.95 -9.41
N THR A 41 0.67 -36.36 -9.12
CA THR A 41 -0.24 -36.79 -10.16
C THR A 41 -0.81 -35.64 -11.00
N PRO A 42 -1.05 -35.83 -12.31
CA PRO A 42 -1.70 -34.79 -13.12
C PRO A 42 -3.11 -34.40 -12.61
N SER A 43 -3.79 -35.33 -11.95
CA SER A 43 -5.10 -35.05 -11.31
C SER A 43 -4.96 -34.08 -10.13
N GLY A 44 -3.96 -34.30 -9.26
CA GLY A 44 -3.65 -33.38 -8.16
C GLY A 44 -3.29 -31.99 -8.64
N VAL A 45 -2.46 -31.90 -9.69
CA VAL A 45 -2.12 -30.59 -10.31
C VAL A 45 -3.38 -29.90 -10.84
N ARG A 46 -4.28 -30.62 -11.54
CA ARG A 46 -5.51 -30.01 -12.05
C ARG A 46 -6.42 -29.50 -10.93
N GLN A 47 -6.46 -30.16 -9.78
CA GLN A 47 -7.22 -29.72 -8.62
C GLN A 47 -6.68 -28.37 -8.10
N HIS A 48 -5.36 -28.24 -7.95
CA HIS A 48 -4.73 -26.97 -7.57
C HIS A 48 -4.92 -25.88 -8.62
N LEU A 49 -4.76 -26.20 -9.91
CA LEU A 49 -4.99 -25.24 -10.98
C LEU A 49 -6.43 -24.73 -11.03
N ASN A 50 -7.43 -25.62 -10.76
CA ASN A 50 -8.84 -25.21 -10.70
C ASN A 50 -9.12 -24.28 -9.51
N ALA A 51 -8.55 -24.56 -8.34
CA ALA A 51 -8.66 -23.70 -7.16
C ALA A 51 -8.01 -22.32 -7.43
N LEU A 52 -6.77 -22.30 -7.90
CA LEU A 52 -6.04 -21.06 -8.24
C LEU A 52 -6.76 -20.26 -9.34
N ARG A 53 -7.47 -20.94 -10.24
CA ARG A 53 -8.31 -20.27 -11.24
C ARG A 53 -9.56 -19.67 -10.64
N ALA A 54 -10.20 -20.33 -9.70
CA ALA A 54 -11.34 -19.78 -8.97
C ALA A 54 -10.95 -18.51 -8.20
N ASP A 55 -9.71 -18.47 -7.69
CA ASP A 55 -9.12 -17.30 -7.02
C ASP A 55 -8.61 -16.23 -8.00
N GLY A 56 -8.73 -16.45 -9.32
CA GLY A 56 -8.27 -15.50 -10.34
C GLY A 56 -6.75 -15.43 -10.54
N LEU A 57 -5.97 -16.33 -9.91
CA LEU A 57 -4.50 -16.32 -9.94
C LEU A 57 -3.89 -17.06 -11.14
N VAL A 58 -4.66 -17.97 -11.74
CA VAL A 58 -4.25 -18.78 -12.90
C VAL A 58 -5.33 -18.71 -13.96
N ASP A 59 -4.92 -18.70 -15.22
CA ASP A 59 -5.81 -18.93 -16.35
C ASP A 59 -5.16 -19.89 -17.33
N TYR A 60 -5.86 -20.24 -18.41
CA TYR A 60 -5.36 -21.14 -19.44
C TYR A 60 -5.71 -20.66 -20.83
N ARG A 61 -4.91 -21.10 -21.80
CA ARG A 61 -5.24 -21.02 -23.22
C ARG A 61 -5.27 -22.42 -23.84
N LYS A 62 -6.07 -22.58 -24.89
CA LYS A 62 -6.07 -23.80 -25.69
C LYS A 62 -4.89 -23.78 -26.65
N ILE A 63 -4.13 -24.84 -26.64
CA ILE A 63 -3.00 -25.05 -27.57
C ILE A 63 -3.18 -26.34 -28.35
N HIS A 64 -2.74 -26.34 -29.61
CA HIS A 64 -2.71 -27.53 -30.45
C HIS A 64 -1.28 -28.10 -30.45
N VAL A 65 -1.12 -29.29 -29.94
CA VAL A 65 0.17 -29.97 -29.86
C VAL A 65 0.01 -31.31 -30.60
N GLY A 66 0.30 -31.31 -31.89
CA GLY A 66 0.14 -32.48 -32.77
C GLY A 66 -1.32 -32.79 -33.10
N PRO A 67 -1.57 -33.93 -33.82
CA PRO A 67 -2.92 -34.38 -34.12
C PRO A 67 -3.63 -34.81 -32.86
N GLY A 68 -4.91 -34.39 -32.67
CA GLY A 68 -5.75 -34.76 -31.55
C GLY A 68 -6.45 -33.59 -30.87
N ARG A 69 -7.04 -33.86 -29.69
CA ARG A 69 -7.83 -32.88 -28.95
C ARG A 69 -6.92 -31.74 -28.45
N PRO A 70 -7.35 -30.46 -28.54
CA PRO A 70 -6.63 -29.34 -27.97
C PRO A 70 -6.28 -29.56 -26.49
N LYS A 71 -5.09 -29.15 -26.09
CA LYS A 71 -4.59 -29.21 -24.72
C LYS A 71 -4.66 -27.82 -24.08
N PHE A 72 -4.67 -27.76 -22.76
CA PHE A 72 -4.65 -26.52 -21.99
C PHE A 72 -3.22 -26.22 -21.52
N ALA A 73 -2.72 -25.03 -21.83
CA ALA A 73 -1.51 -24.45 -21.24
C ALA A 73 -1.96 -23.41 -20.21
N TYR A 74 -1.55 -23.57 -18.97
CA TYR A 74 -1.87 -22.72 -17.85
C TYR A 74 -0.77 -21.68 -17.63
N PHE A 75 -1.16 -20.48 -17.21
CA PHE A 75 -0.25 -19.39 -16.92
C PHE A 75 -0.77 -18.57 -15.73
N LEU A 76 0.13 -17.82 -15.09
CA LEU A 76 -0.21 -16.89 -14.02
C LEU A 76 -0.85 -15.63 -14.60
N THR A 77 -1.91 -15.15 -13.96
CA THR A 77 -2.57 -13.88 -14.29
C THR A 77 -1.81 -12.70 -13.69
N GLU A 78 -2.15 -11.47 -14.11
CA GLU A 78 -1.57 -10.26 -13.52
C GLU A 78 -1.81 -10.18 -11.99
N PRO A 79 -3.02 -10.46 -11.44
CA PRO A 79 -3.23 -10.53 -10.00
C PRO A 79 -2.29 -11.49 -9.26
N ALA A 80 -1.83 -12.57 -9.90
CA ALA A 80 -0.88 -13.49 -9.27
C ALA A 80 0.50 -12.86 -8.99
N GLU A 81 0.84 -11.73 -9.62
CA GLU A 81 2.08 -11.00 -9.32
C GLU A 81 2.13 -10.50 -7.87
N ALA A 82 0.98 -10.27 -7.22
CA ALA A 82 0.90 -9.90 -5.82
C ALA A 82 1.38 -11.02 -4.87
N LEU A 83 1.40 -12.29 -5.32
CA LEU A 83 1.91 -13.41 -4.53
C LEU A 83 3.43 -13.34 -4.28
N PHE A 84 4.17 -12.65 -5.16
CA PHE A 84 5.62 -12.62 -5.11
C PHE A 84 6.13 -11.42 -4.32
N PRO A 85 7.21 -11.60 -3.53
CA PRO A 85 7.81 -10.50 -2.77
C PRO A 85 8.16 -9.31 -3.66
N LYS A 86 7.88 -8.12 -3.18
CA LYS A 86 8.27 -6.85 -3.81
C LYS A 86 9.26 -6.14 -2.89
N THR A 87 10.38 -5.71 -3.43
CA THR A 87 11.45 -5.02 -2.70
C THR A 87 11.50 -3.54 -3.05
N TYR A 88 10.33 -2.94 -3.34
CA TYR A 88 10.25 -1.53 -3.73
C TYR A 88 10.75 -0.58 -2.64
N HIS A 89 10.55 -0.93 -1.37
CA HIS A 89 11.00 -0.10 -0.27
C HIS A 89 12.53 -0.16 -0.09
N GLU A 90 13.16 -1.32 -0.34
CA GLU A 90 14.63 -1.45 -0.33
C GLU A 90 15.25 -0.59 -1.43
N LEU A 91 14.76 -0.74 -2.67
CA LEU A 91 15.21 0.09 -3.79
C LEU A 91 14.99 1.58 -3.51
N THR A 92 13.83 1.94 -2.96
CA THR A 92 13.55 3.34 -2.61
C THR A 92 14.52 3.85 -1.57
N ASN A 93 14.80 3.06 -0.52
CA ASN A 93 15.74 3.44 0.54
C ASN A 93 17.17 3.62 0.00
N GLU A 94 17.61 2.72 -0.88
CA GLU A 94 18.93 2.81 -1.53
C GLU A 94 19.06 4.09 -2.36
N LEU A 95 18.04 4.40 -3.17
CA LEU A 95 18.04 5.62 -3.99
C LEU A 95 17.99 6.89 -3.14
N LEU A 96 17.23 6.90 -2.04
CA LEU A 96 17.16 8.04 -1.12
C LEU A 96 18.46 8.21 -0.33
N GLU A 97 19.16 7.12 0.00
CA GLU A 97 20.47 7.16 0.67
C GLU A 97 21.51 7.81 -0.21
N HIS A 98 21.65 7.37 -1.46
CA HIS A 98 22.57 8.01 -2.41
C HIS A 98 22.23 9.48 -2.64
N LEU A 99 20.94 9.82 -2.69
CA LEU A 99 20.51 11.20 -2.81
C LEU A 99 20.87 12.04 -1.58
N GLU A 100 20.69 11.48 -0.37
CA GLU A 100 21.05 12.15 0.89
C GLU A 100 22.56 12.39 1.02
N GLU A 101 23.37 11.43 0.52
CA GLU A 101 24.84 11.54 0.49
C GLU A 101 25.33 12.63 -0.49
N GLU A 102 24.69 12.74 -1.66
CA GLU A 102 25.09 13.70 -2.69
C GLU A 102 24.51 15.11 -2.48
N ASP A 103 23.22 15.21 -2.17
CA ASP A 103 22.51 16.49 -1.97
C ASP A 103 21.37 16.34 -0.94
N PRO A 104 21.66 16.48 0.37
CA PRO A 104 20.65 16.43 1.42
C PRO A 104 19.49 17.42 1.24
N GLU A 105 19.76 18.59 0.65
CA GLU A 105 18.73 19.60 0.39
C GLU A 105 17.77 19.15 -0.73
N LEU A 106 18.28 18.42 -1.71
CA LEU A 106 17.46 17.87 -2.78
C LEU A 106 16.48 16.83 -2.23
N LEU A 107 16.91 16.01 -1.26
CA LEU A 107 16.02 15.07 -0.57
C LEU A 107 14.84 15.81 0.07
N VAL A 108 15.09 16.89 0.80
CA VAL A 108 14.03 17.72 1.41
C VAL A 108 13.09 18.27 0.33
N ARG A 109 13.65 18.87 -0.73
CA ARG A 109 12.88 19.45 -1.85
C ARG A 109 11.99 18.40 -2.55
N LEU A 110 12.42 17.15 -2.64
CA LEU A 110 11.62 16.07 -3.23
C LEU A 110 10.39 15.74 -2.38
N PHE A 111 10.54 15.63 -1.06
CA PHE A 111 9.41 15.43 -0.16
C PHE A 111 8.45 16.63 -0.16
N GLU A 112 8.97 17.86 -0.24
CA GLU A 112 8.15 19.07 -0.38
C GLU A 112 7.36 19.07 -1.68
N ARG A 113 7.98 18.75 -2.82
CA ARG A 113 7.28 18.63 -4.11
C ARG A 113 6.20 17.58 -4.10
N ARG A 114 6.48 16.42 -3.49
CA ARG A 114 5.47 15.35 -3.31
C ARG A 114 4.30 15.88 -2.49
N ARG A 115 4.58 16.53 -1.37
CA ARG A 115 3.57 17.15 -0.49
C ARG A 115 2.71 18.15 -1.26
N GLN A 116 3.32 19.10 -1.95
CA GLN A 116 2.59 20.14 -2.71
C GLN A 116 1.63 19.54 -3.74
N ARG A 117 2.07 18.55 -4.51
CA ARG A 117 1.19 17.87 -5.48
C ARG A 117 -0.01 17.22 -4.80
N ARG A 118 0.20 16.55 -3.67
CA ARG A 118 -0.89 15.92 -2.90
C ARG A 118 -1.84 16.98 -2.33
N VAL A 119 -1.31 18.08 -1.80
CA VAL A 119 -2.11 19.22 -1.30
C VAL A 119 -3.01 19.77 -2.40
N GLU A 120 -2.48 20.06 -3.57
CA GLU A 120 -3.26 20.58 -4.70
C GLU A 120 -4.38 19.62 -5.13
N ALA A 121 -4.07 18.34 -5.26
CA ALA A 121 -5.05 17.32 -5.62
C ALA A 121 -6.15 17.17 -4.57
N THR A 122 -5.75 17.16 -3.28
CA THR A 122 -6.67 17.02 -2.15
C THR A 122 -7.58 18.25 -2.01
N ARG A 123 -7.03 19.46 -2.12
CA ARG A 123 -7.84 20.70 -2.05
C ARG A 123 -8.96 20.73 -3.09
N LYS A 124 -8.72 20.22 -4.30
CA LYS A 124 -9.76 20.09 -5.33
C LYS A 124 -10.89 19.15 -4.89
N ARG A 125 -10.56 18.09 -4.18
CA ARG A 125 -11.55 17.12 -3.65
C ARG A 125 -12.30 17.66 -2.44
N LEU A 126 -11.70 18.59 -1.68
CA LEU A 126 -12.30 19.22 -0.49
C LEU A 126 -13.12 20.47 -0.82
N ALA A 127 -13.01 21.02 -2.03
CA ALA A 127 -13.75 22.24 -2.42
C ALA A 127 -15.27 22.06 -2.24
N ASP A 128 -15.93 23.13 -1.83
CA ASP A 128 -17.38 23.23 -1.69
C ASP A 128 -18.02 22.20 -0.72
N LYS A 129 -17.24 21.64 0.18
CA LYS A 129 -17.69 20.67 1.19
C LYS A 129 -17.76 21.28 2.57
N THR A 130 -18.71 20.81 3.37
CA THR A 130 -18.78 21.10 4.80
C THR A 130 -17.56 20.53 5.52
N PHE A 131 -17.32 20.97 6.76
CA PHE A 131 -16.21 20.48 7.57
C PHE A 131 -16.27 18.96 7.75
N ASP A 132 -17.44 18.41 8.07
CA ASP A 132 -17.67 16.97 8.28
C ASP A 132 -17.39 16.17 6.99
N GLU A 133 -17.86 16.65 5.85
CA GLU A 133 -17.58 16.03 4.54
C GLU A 133 -16.10 16.11 4.18
N LYS A 134 -15.39 17.20 4.52
CA LYS A 134 -13.95 17.33 4.29
C LYS A 134 -13.17 16.29 5.09
N VAL A 135 -13.52 16.06 6.35
CA VAL A 135 -12.92 15.00 7.18
C VAL A 135 -13.13 13.63 6.54
N ALA A 136 -14.37 13.33 6.12
CA ALA A 136 -14.68 12.06 5.47
C ALA A 136 -13.91 11.85 4.16
N VAL A 137 -13.77 12.90 3.35
CA VAL A 137 -12.98 12.86 2.11
C VAL A 137 -11.50 12.68 2.40
N LEU A 138 -10.97 13.35 3.43
CA LEU A 138 -9.57 13.23 3.82
C LEU A 138 -9.24 11.82 4.29
N ALA A 139 -10.08 11.22 5.14
CA ALA A 139 -9.92 9.83 5.56
C ALA A 139 -9.98 8.86 4.36
N ARG A 140 -10.88 9.10 3.39
CA ARG A 140 -10.96 8.30 2.16
C ARG A 140 -9.71 8.42 1.31
N ILE A 141 -9.11 9.62 1.19
CA ILE A 141 -7.84 9.80 0.46
C ILE A 141 -6.73 8.99 1.10
N LEU A 142 -6.63 8.99 2.42
CA LEU A 142 -5.65 8.17 3.14
C LEU A 142 -5.91 6.67 2.96
N ASP A 143 -7.17 6.25 2.93
CA ASP A 143 -7.53 4.85 2.65
C ASP A 143 -7.16 4.44 1.21
N GLU A 144 -7.45 5.28 0.22
CA GLU A 144 -7.05 5.10 -1.18
C GLU A 144 -5.52 5.05 -1.36
N ASP A 145 -4.77 5.79 -0.53
CA ASP A 145 -3.30 5.77 -0.47
C ASP A 145 -2.73 4.52 0.25
N GLY A 146 -3.58 3.60 0.73
CA GLY A 146 -3.21 2.31 1.32
C GLY A 146 -2.97 2.33 2.82
N TYR A 147 -3.39 3.38 3.53
CA TYR A 147 -3.21 3.47 4.99
C TYR A 147 -4.30 2.74 5.79
N LEU A 148 -5.29 2.12 5.15
CA LEU A 148 -6.46 1.53 5.80
C LEU A 148 -7.07 2.52 6.79
N ALA A 149 -7.45 3.70 6.30
CA ALA A 149 -7.87 4.79 7.13
C ALA A 149 -9.38 4.77 7.40
N ASP A 150 -9.73 5.10 8.62
CA ASP A 150 -11.10 5.42 9.04
C ASP A 150 -11.14 6.71 9.86
N PHE A 151 -12.33 7.14 10.21
CA PHE A 151 -12.52 8.27 11.12
C PHE A 151 -13.74 8.09 12.01
N GLU A 152 -13.71 8.73 13.17
CA GLU A 152 -14.86 8.83 14.07
C GLU A 152 -15.04 10.26 14.57
N ARG A 153 -16.28 10.64 14.81
CA ARG A 153 -16.60 11.89 15.50
C ARG A 153 -16.66 11.64 17.00
N ARG A 154 -15.92 12.42 17.77
CA ARG A 154 -15.89 12.34 19.23
C ARG A 154 -17.00 13.14 19.87
N PRO A 155 -17.37 12.84 21.13
CA PRO A 155 -18.40 13.59 21.86
C PRO A 155 -18.09 15.07 22.04
N ASP A 156 -16.81 15.45 22.07
CA ASP A 156 -16.34 16.83 22.18
C ASP A 156 -16.36 17.62 20.85
N GLY A 157 -16.88 16.98 19.78
CA GLY A 157 -16.98 17.57 18.44
C GLY A 157 -15.70 17.47 17.61
N ALA A 158 -14.61 16.97 18.16
CA ALA A 158 -13.40 16.63 17.39
C ALA A 158 -13.61 15.39 16.52
N TYR A 159 -12.78 15.23 15.52
CA TYR A 159 -12.66 13.98 14.76
C TYR A 159 -11.35 13.31 15.08
N LEU A 160 -11.34 12.00 15.04
CA LEU A 160 -10.14 11.19 15.08
C LEU A 160 -10.04 10.42 13.76
N ILE A 161 -9.01 10.72 12.95
CA ILE A 161 -8.66 9.92 11.78
C ILE A 161 -7.60 8.92 12.24
N ARG A 162 -7.76 7.64 11.86
CA ARG A 162 -6.85 6.54 12.19
C ARG A 162 -6.30 5.93 10.90
N GLU A 163 -5.02 5.67 10.87
CA GLU A 163 -4.31 4.92 9.84
C GLU A 163 -3.87 3.58 10.42
N HIS A 164 -4.63 2.52 10.19
CA HIS A 164 -4.38 1.21 10.76
C HIS A 164 -3.17 0.50 10.15
N SER A 165 -2.78 0.90 8.95
CA SER A 165 -1.57 0.44 8.26
C SER A 165 -0.74 1.62 7.81
N CYS A 166 0.58 1.50 7.81
CA CYS A 166 1.46 2.50 7.19
C CYS A 166 1.91 1.99 5.83
N ALA A 167 1.34 2.55 4.75
CA ALA A 167 1.65 2.15 3.37
C ALA A 167 3.13 2.36 2.99
N ILE A 168 3.84 3.23 3.70
CA ILE A 168 5.24 3.57 3.45
C ILE A 168 6.17 3.21 4.62
N LEU A 169 5.78 2.26 5.48
CA LEU A 169 6.51 1.94 6.71
C LEU A 169 7.98 1.64 6.45
N GLY A 170 8.29 0.86 5.41
CA GLY A 170 9.67 0.51 5.07
C GLY A 170 10.55 1.70 4.72
N VAL A 171 9.98 2.83 4.28
CA VAL A 171 10.69 4.10 4.04
C VAL A 171 10.64 4.99 5.28
N ALA A 172 9.47 5.08 5.92
CA ALA A 172 9.24 6.00 7.04
C ALA A 172 10.09 5.71 8.28
N VAL A 173 10.44 4.44 8.52
CA VAL A 173 11.33 4.02 9.61
C VAL A 173 12.75 4.58 9.41
N ARG A 174 13.22 4.68 8.18
CA ARG A 174 14.55 5.21 7.86
C ARG A 174 14.54 6.73 7.68
N TYR A 175 13.51 7.24 7.02
CA TYR A 175 13.35 8.64 6.68
C TYR A 175 12.16 9.26 7.41
N GLY A 176 12.41 9.80 8.62
CA GLY A 176 11.38 10.48 9.43
C GLY A 176 10.75 11.69 8.71
N LEU A 177 11.43 12.22 7.69
CA LEU A 177 10.95 13.28 6.81
C LEU A 177 9.65 12.86 6.09
N ALA A 178 9.48 11.58 5.77
CA ALA A 178 8.25 11.05 5.18
C ALA A 178 7.04 11.27 6.11
N CYS A 179 7.23 10.99 7.42
CA CYS A 179 6.18 11.18 8.42
C CYS A 179 5.88 12.66 8.70
N SER A 180 6.91 13.52 8.73
CA SER A 180 6.73 14.97 8.91
C SER A 180 5.98 15.55 7.72
N SER A 181 6.36 15.19 6.51
CA SER A 181 5.71 15.61 5.27
C SER A 181 4.24 15.17 5.20
N GLU A 182 3.87 14.00 5.77
CA GLU A 182 2.48 13.54 5.86
C GLU A 182 1.64 14.43 6.77
N LEU A 183 2.12 14.76 7.97
CA LEU A 183 1.41 15.64 8.88
C LEU A 183 1.25 17.05 8.29
N GLU A 184 2.27 17.58 7.64
CA GLU A 184 2.21 18.88 6.98
C GLU A 184 1.25 18.85 5.78
N PHE A 185 1.23 17.76 5.01
CA PHE A 185 0.25 17.56 3.96
C PHE A 185 -1.19 17.68 4.47
N LEU A 186 -1.54 17.00 5.55
CA LEU A 186 -2.88 17.06 6.14
C LEU A 186 -3.23 18.50 6.56
N ARG A 187 -2.31 19.19 7.21
CA ARG A 187 -2.49 20.57 7.67
C ARG A 187 -2.66 21.57 6.54
N GLU A 188 -1.85 21.43 5.49
CA GLU A 188 -1.92 22.32 4.34
C GLU A 188 -3.14 22.04 3.47
N ALA A 189 -3.52 20.78 3.31
CA ALA A 189 -4.68 20.40 2.52
C ALA A 189 -5.99 20.86 3.13
N PHE A 190 -6.07 20.93 4.47
CA PHE A 190 -7.26 21.33 5.21
C PHE A 190 -6.97 22.49 6.19
N PRO A 191 -6.73 23.70 5.69
CA PRO A 191 -6.26 24.85 6.49
C PRO A 191 -7.31 25.36 7.50
N GLU A 192 -8.60 25.04 7.32
CA GLU A 192 -9.67 25.37 8.28
C GLU A 192 -9.70 24.44 9.49
N ALA A 193 -8.85 23.42 9.52
CA ALA A 193 -8.71 22.49 10.62
C ALA A 193 -7.41 22.69 11.39
N GLU A 194 -7.46 22.45 12.69
CA GLU A 194 -6.31 22.16 13.53
C GLU A 194 -6.11 20.66 13.54
N ILE A 195 -4.93 20.19 13.09
CA ILE A 195 -4.63 18.76 12.95
C ILE A 195 -3.38 18.44 13.73
N ASP A 196 -3.51 17.54 14.71
CA ASP A 196 -2.41 17.08 15.53
C ASP A 196 -2.30 15.56 15.50
N ARG A 197 -1.06 15.07 15.32
CA ARG A 197 -0.77 13.63 15.40
C ARG A 197 -0.76 13.23 16.87
N VAL A 198 -1.73 12.40 17.29
CA VAL A 198 -1.89 11.93 18.67
C VAL A 198 -1.34 10.53 18.90
N ALA A 199 -1.13 9.76 17.85
CA ALA A 199 -0.40 8.50 17.88
C ALA A 199 0.49 8.38 16.64
N HIS A 200 1.69 7.77 16.79
CA HIS A 200 2.67 7.68 15.72
C HIS A 200 3.28 6.28 15.65
N ARG A 201 3.05 5.57 14.53
CA ARG A 201 3.51 4.20 14.32
C ARG A 201 5.04 4.06 14.45
N VAL A 202 5.80 4.96 13.84
CA VAL A 202 7.26 4.93 13.89
C VAL A 202 7.81 5.26 15.28
N ALA A 203 7.04 5.98 16.11
CA ALA A 203 7.40 6.26 17.50
C ALA A 203 6.92 5.16 18.48
N GLY A 204 6.48 4.00 17.98
CA GLY A 204 6.13 2.83 18.81
C GLY A 204 4.63 2.64 19.07
N ALA A 205 3.76 3.51 18.59
CA ALA A 205 2.32 3.26 18.66
C ALA A 205 1.90 2.14 17.70
N TYR A 206 0.74 1.52 17.96
CA TYR A 206 0.19 0.48 17.08
C TYR A 206 -0.18 1.02 15.69
N MET A 207 -0.65 2.27 15.61
CA MET A 207 -1.09 2.94 14.39
C MET A 207 -0.74 4.43 14.43
N CYS A 208 -0.92 5.16 13.32
CA CYS A 208 -0.96 6.62 13.35
C CYS A 208 -2.40 7.10 13.57
N SER A 209 -2.55 8.18 14.34
CA SER A 209 -3.85 8.82 14.52
C SER A 209 -3.69 10.33 14.56
N TYR A 210 -4.69 11.00 13.99
CA TYR A 210 -4.74 12.47 13.90
C TYR A 210 -6.04 12.97 14.50
N GLU A 211 -5.92 13.87 15.47
CA GLU A 211 -7.07 14.63 15.97
C GLU A 211 -7.30 15.83 15.05
N VAL A 212 -8.53 16.01 14.60
CA VAL A 212 -8.94 17.07 13.67
C VAL A 212 -10.04 17.89 14.32
N ARG A 213 -9.80 19.19 14.51
CA ARG A 213 -10.75 20.15 15.08
C ARG A 213 -10.96 21.34 14.14
N PRO A 214 -12.13 21.98 14.12
CA PRO A 214 -12.28 23.25 13.44
C PRO A 214 -11.29 24.29 14.01
N TRP A 215 -10.65 25.03 13.13
CA TRP A 215 -9.75 26.11 13.53
C TRP A 215 -10.49 27.19 14.32
N GLN A 216 -10.07 27.45 15.54
CA GLN A 216 -10.72 28.42 16.45
C GLN A 216 -10.05 29.80 16.50
N GLY A 217 -9.20 30.13 15.50
CA GLY A 217 -8.63 31.48 15.40
C GLY A 217 -7.57 31.85 16.44
N ARG A 218 -7.10 30.91 17.27
CA ARG A 218 -5.97 31.15 18.19
C ARG A 218 -4.64 31.13 17.45
N SER A 219 -3.89 32.22 17.55
CA SER A 219 -2.56 32.38 17.00
C SER A 219 -1.69 31.15 17.27
N ARG A 220 -1.24 30.43 16.23
CA ARG A 220 -0.26 29.36 16.35
C ARG A 220 1.01 29.94 16.95
N LYS A 221 1.29 29.70 18.22
CA LYS A 221 2.63 29.87 18.77
C LYS A 221 3.51 28.84 18.04
N VAL A 222 4.27 29.31 17.07
CA VAL A 222 5.35 28.53 16.45
C VAL A 222 6.31 28.16 17.58
N SER A 223 6.20 26.93 18.05
CA SER A 223 7.20 26.35 18.94
C SER A 223 8.47 26.15 18.13
N ALA A 224 9.34 27.15 18.18
CA ALA A 224 10.73 27.02 17.77
C ALA A 224 11.40 26.05 18.76
N ALA A 225 11.25 24.75 18.53
CA ALA A 225 12.00 23.73 19.23
C ALA A 225 13.47 23.86 18.78
N ARG A 226 14.23 24.44 19.65
CA ARG A 226 15.67 24.55 19.76
C ARG A 226 16.43 23.53 18.89
N ARG A 227 17.09 24.06 17.84
CA ARG A 227 18.39 23.51 17.40
C ARG A 227 19.35 23.59 18.57
N LYS A 228 19.74 22.45 19.12
CA LYS A 228 21.00 22.31 19.86
C LYS A 228 21.45 20.85 19.71
N ALA A 229 22.70 20.80 19.13
CA ALA A 229 23.71 19.77 19.16
C ALA A 229 23.32 18.37 18.76
#